data_e09f918dc32497119c3f141a2aea145e
#
_entry.id   e09f918dc32497119c3f141a2aea145e
#
_cell.length_a   1.000
_cell.length_b   1.000
_cell.length_c   1.000
_cell.angle_alpha   90.00
_cell.angle_beta   90.00
_cell.angle_gamma   90.00
#
_symmetry.space_group_name_H-M   'P 1'
#
loop_
_entity.id
_entity.type
_entity.pdbx_description
1 polymer ?
#
loop_
_entity_poly.entity_id
_entity_poly.type
_entity_poly.pdbx_seq_one_letter_code
_entity_poly.pdbx_strand_id
1 'polypeptide(L)'
;MHLSTRCIALLGLAVVGCTGAEEPDVLTYDEFKAQAYQEPDTGIYVVNGDEIIETEAGMRAAYDSFLVSVSDALMRGEGLATTQSTLIVNTVGGADDKWAAGTASNLTYCISQSSFGSRYSTVVSAMASAAGAWESSARVNFVHASANDGNCSSRTKGVVFNVRQVNTGGQYLARAFFPSSSRRSREVLIDTSSFGNINPWTLTGVLRHELGHALGFRHEHTRPDSGTCFENSQWRALTAYDAASVMHYPHCNGTQNGDLVLTTLDKAGASKLYP
;
A
#
# COMPACT_ATOMS: atom_id res chain seq x y z
N MET A 1 36.59 -32.62 -34.31
CA MET A 1 36.40 -33.91 -35.00
C MET A 1 35.03 -34.39 -34.60
N HIS A 2 34.08 -34.13 -35.45
CA HIS A 2 33.47 -35.02 -36.49
C HIS A 2 32.82 -36.23 -35.88
N LEU A 3 31.64 -36.28 -36.01
CA LEU A 3 30.53 -36.84 -36.85
C LEU A 3 29.81 -37.92 -36.01
N SER A 4 28.60 -38.28 -36.18
CA SER A 4 27.63 -38.23 -37.27
C SER A 4 26.28 -38.79 -36.81
N THR A 5 25.27 -38.23 -37.33
CA THR A 5 23.87 -38.62 -37.47
C THR A 5 23.65 -40.13 -37.73
N ARG A 6 22.63 -40.74 -37.12
CA ARG A 6 21.74 -41.71 -37.80
C ARG A 6 20.36 -41.75 -37.16
N CYS A 7 19.38 -41.28 -37.96
CA CYS A 7 17.97 -41.59 -37.77
C CYS A 7 17.70 -43.06 -37.96
N ILE A 8 16.95 -43.67 -37.04
CA ILE A 8 16.20 -44.90 -37.36
C ILE A 8 14.76 -44.64 -36.88
N ALA A 9 13.86 -44.61 -37.84
CA ALA A 9 12.41 -44.60 -37.61
C ALA A 9 11.97 -46.01 -37.19
N LEU A 10 11.24 -46.10 -36.07
CA LEU A 10 10.40 -47.26 -35.75
C LEU A 10 9.03 -46.74 -35.26
N LEU A 11 8.01 -47.19 -35.95
CA LEU A 11 6.61 -47.01 -35.67
C LEU A 11 6.24 -47.64 -34.29
N GLY A 12 5.36 -46.98 -33.57
CA GLY A 12 4.43 -47.70 -32.79
C GLY A 12 4.28 -47.25 -31.31
N LEU A 13 3.09 -46.89 -30.97
CA LEU A 13 2.45 -46.60 -29.70
C LEU A 13 2.56 -45.13 -29.23
N ALA A 14 1.46 -44.42 -29.49
CA ALA A 14 1.11 -43.20 -28.76
C ALA A 14 0.89 -43.56 -27.29
N VAL A 15 1.87 -43.30 -26.46
CA VAL A 15 1.67 -43.08 -25.04
C VAL A 15 1.19 -41.63 -24.92
N VAL A 16 -0.11 -41.45 -24.66
CA VAL A 16 -0.63 -40.19 -24.16
C VAL A 16 0.01 -40.01 -22.79
N GLY A 17 1.17 -39.35 -22.78
CA GLY A 17 1.74 -38.85 -21.55
C GLY A 17 0.80 -37.77 -21.03
N CYS A 18 0.17 -38.01 -19.88
CA CYS A 18 -0.38 -36.94 -19.07
C CYS A 18 0.78 -35.94 -18.86
N THR A 19 0.73 -34.83 -19.60
CA THR A 19 1.48 -33.64 -19.21
C THR A 19 0.86 -33.22 -17.88
N GLY A 20 1.54 -33.58 -16.77
CA GLY A 20 1.19 -33.01 -15.51
C GLY A 20 1.20 -31.49 -15.70
N ALA A 21 0.07 -30.86 -15.43
CA ALA A 21 0.07 -29.42 -15.29
C ALA A 21 1.14 -29.12 -14.22
N GLU A 22 2.17 -28.36 -14.58
CA GLU A 22 3.10 -27.82 -13.58
C GLU A 22 2.21 -27.04 -12.59
N GLU A 23 2.23 -27.46 -11.32
CA GLU A 23 1.59 -26.67 -10.27
C GLU A 23 2.24 -25.28 -10.32
N PRO A 24 1.46 -24.20 -10.26
CA PRO A 24 2.02 -22.86 -10.26
C PRO A 24 2.99 -22.74 -9.08
N ASP A 25 4.15 -22.18 -9.36
CA ASP A 25 5.22 -21.97 -8.39
C ASP A 25 4.75 -20.88 -7.39
N VAL A 26 4.13 -21.33 -6.31
CA VAL A 26 3.60 -20.43 -5.26
C VAL A 26 4.72 -20.14 -4.28
N LEU A 27 4.99 -18.86 -4.02
CA LEU A 27 6.01 -18.43 -3.07
C LEU A 27 5.87 -19.15 -1.72
N THR A 28 6.99 -19.63 -1.19
CA THR A 28 7.06 -20.08 0.20
C THR A 28 6.92 -18.90 1.16
N TYR A 29 6.62 -19.17 2.43
CA TYR A 29 6.55 -18.11 3.44
C TYR A 29 7.84 -17.30 3.54
N ASP A 30 8.99 -17.94 3.49
CA ASP A 30 10.29 -17.29 3.60
C ASP A 30 10.56 -16.38 2.38
N GLU A 31 10.19 -16.81 1.17
CA GLU A 31 10.30 -16.00 -0.04
C GLU A 31 9.31 -14.83 -0.01
N PHE A 32 8.07 -15.04 0.44
CA PHE A 32 7.09 -13.97 0.64
C PHE A 32 7.61 -12.92 1.62
N LYS A 33 8.11 -13.37 2.78
CA LYS A 33 8.67 -12.51 3.82
C LYS A 33 9.93 -11.77 3.36
N ALA A 34 10.77 -12.41 2.54
CA ALA A 34 12.00 -11.81 2.01
C ALA A 34 11.74 -10.61 1.08
N GLN A 35 10.52 -10.44 0.57
CA GLN A 35 10.12 -9.27 -0.22
C GLN A 35 9.84 -8.04 0.65
N ALA A 36 9.65 -8.22 1.96
CA ALA A 36 9.39 -7.13 2.89
C ALA A 36 10.69 -6.49 3.38
N TYR A 37 10.69 -5.16 3.52
CA TYR A 37 11.73 -4.46 4.26
C TYR A 37 11.39 -4.47 5.74
N GLN A 38 12.27 -5.00 6.59
CA GLN A 38 12.09 -4.93 8.04
C GLN A 38 12.83 -3.73 8.62
N GLU A 39 12.09 -2.81 9.24
CA GLU A 39 12.66 -1.65 9.92
C GLU A 39 13.53 -2.10 11.11
N PRO A 40 14.83 -1.73 11.15
CA PRO A 40 15.75 -2.23 12.18
C PRO A 40 15.39 -1.77 13.59
N ASP A 41 14.81 -0.56 13.72
CA ASP A 41 14.53 0.07 15.02
C ASP A 41 13.21 -0.41 15.64
N THR A 42 12.25 -0.82 14.82
CA THR A 42 10.88 -1.15 15.25
C THR A 42 10.55 -2.62 15.07
N GLY A 43 11.24 -3.31 14.14
CA GLY A 43 10.93 -4.65 13.71
C GLY A 43 9.67 -4.74 12.83
N ILE A 44 9.06 -3.61 12.49
CA ILE A 44 7.89 -3.53 11.59
C ILE A 44 8.32 -3.94 10.18
N TYR A 45 7.51 -4.73 9.52
CA TYR A 45 7.69 -5.06 8.11
C TYR A 45 6.99 -4.02 7.25
N VAL A 46 7.68 -3.51 6.25
CA VAL A 46 7.08 -2.70 5.18
C VAL A 46 6.93 -3.59 3.96
N VAL A 47 5.70 -3.78 3.54
CA VAL A 47 5.30 -4.62 2.41
C VAL A 47 4.66 -3.75 1.33
N ASN A 48 4.53 -4.27 0.12
CA ASN A 48 3.83 -3.60 -0.98
C ASN A 48 4.35 -2.18 -1.28
N GLY A 49 5.55 -1.86 -0.81
CA GLY A 49 6.20 -0.56 -0.98
C GLY A 49 6.07 0.39 0.21
N ASP A 50 4.93 0.45 0.91
CA ASP A 50 4.65 1.44 1.96
C ASP A 50 3.60 1.03 3.01
N GLU A 51 3.00 -0.14 2.89
CA GLU A 51 2.08 -0.70 3.89
C GLU A 51 2.83 -1.39 5.02
N ILE A 52 2.31 -1.34 6.24
CA ILE A 52 2.98 -1.94 7.40
C ILE A 52 2.31 -3.20 7.93
N ILE A 53 3.15 -4.14 8.35
CA ILE A 53 2.77 -5.30 9.17
C ILE A 53 3.59 -5.26 10.46
N GLU A 54 2.90 -5.16 11.60
CA GLU A 54 3.54 -4.89 12.89
C GLU A 54 4.22 -6.09 13.53
N THR A 55 3.84 -7.31 13.15
CA THR A 55 4.29 -8.53 13.83
C THR A 55 4.51 -9.69 12.89
N GLU A 56 5.33 -10.66 13.31
CA GLU A 56 5.51 -11.94 12.62
C GLU A 56 4.18 -12.70 12.43
N ALA A 57 3.29 -12.64 13.42
CA ALA A 57 1.96 -13.24 13.30
C ALA A 57 1.11 -12.56 12.21
N GLY A 58 1.21 -11.23 12.11
CA GLY A 58 0.60 -10.47 11.03
C GLY A 58 1.17 -10.83 9.66
N MET A 59 2.49 -11.04 9.57
CA MET A 59 3.14 -11.47 8.32
C MET A 59 2.66 -12.87 7.88
N ARG A 60 2.50 -13.81 8.83
CA ARG A 60 1.91 -15.13 8.52
C ARG A 60 0.46 -15.01 8.05
N ALA A 61 -0.35 -14.18 8.73
CA ALA A 61 -1.74 -13.97 8.32
C ALA A 61 -1.84 -13.32 6.93
N ALA A 62 -0.92 -12.41 6.59
CA ALA A 62 -0.82 -11.85 5.25
C ALA A 62 -0.45 -12.91 4.19
N TYR A 63 0.50 -13.78 4.51
CA TYR A 63 0.86 -14.91 3.64
C TYR A 63 -0.29 -15.90 3.46
N ASP A 64 -1.00 -16.26 4.53
CA ASP A 64 -2.17 -17.14 4.44
C ASP A 64 -3.27 -16.53 3.55
N SER A 65 -3.50 -15.22 3.66
CA SER A 65 -4.41 -14.47 2.77
C SER A 65 -3.93 -14.48 1.32
N PHE A 66 -2.64 -14.32 1.08
CA PHE A 66 -2.04 -14.43 -0.25
C PHE A 66 -2.29 -15.81 -0.85
N LEU A 67 -2.05 -16.90 -0.10
CA LEU A 67 -2.30 -18.27 -0.57
C LEU A 67 -3.76 -18.51 -0.94
N VAL A 68 -4.72 -18.05 -0.12
CA VAL A 68 -6.15 -18.14 -0.43
C VAL A 68 -6.45 -17.43 -1.74
N SER A 69 -5.91 -16.24 -1.93
CA SER A 69 -6.14 -15.44 -3.12
C SER A 69 -5.57 -16.08 -4.39
N VAL A 70 -4.37 -16.69 -4.30
CA VAL A 70 -3.78 -17.47 -5.40
C VAL A 70 -4.64 -18.68 -5.72
N SER A 71 -5.07 -19.44 -4.71
CA SER A 71 -5.95 -20.59 -4.88
C SER A 71 -7.27 -20.22 -5.57
N ASP A 72 -7.89 -19.12 -5.14
CA ASP A 72 -9.13 -18.61 -5.72
C ASP A 72 -8.95 -18.18 -7.18
N ALA A 73 -7.83 -17.60 -7.54
CA ALA A 73 -7.50 -17.22 -8.91
C ALA A 73 -7.34 -18.46 -9.81
N LEU A 74 -6.64 -19.48 -9.31
CA LEU A 74 -6.45 -20.75 -10.02
C LEU A 74 -7.76 -21.51 -10.23
N MET A 75 -8.63 -21.57 -9.21
CA MET A 75 -9.92 -22.28 -9.31
C MET A 75 -10.89 -21.60 -10.29
N ARG A 76 -10.79 -20.29 -10.48
CA ARG A 76 -11.65 -19.56 -11.43
C ARG A 76 -11.24 -19.75 -12.89
N GLY A 77 -10.07 -20.29 -13.18
CA GLY A 77 -9.59 -20.54 -14.54
C GLY A 77 -9.46 -19.28 -15.39
N GLU A 78 -9.46 -18.13 -14.76
CA GLU A 78 -9.50 -16.82 -15.38
C GLU A 78 -8.21 -16.07 -15.07
N GLY A 79 -7.60 -15.50 -16.08
CA GLY A 79 -6.91 -14.24 -15.87
C GLY A 79 -7.93 -13.30 -15.23
N LEU A 80 -7.67 -12.89 -13.99
CA LEU A 80 -8.44 -12.06 -13.10
C LEU A 80 -9.36 -11.06 -13.83
N ALA A 81 -10.63 -11.38 -14.03
CA ALA A 81 -11.57 -10.51 -14.71
C ALA A 81 -12.81 -10.21 -13.84
N THR A 82 -12.91 -8.98 -13.51
CA THR A 82 -14.03 -8.04 -13.49
C THR A 82 -15.21 -8.25 -12.53
N THR A 83 -15.20 -7.43 -11.47
CA THR A 83 -16.40 -6.69 -11.06
C THR A 83 -16.01 -5.23 -10.79
N GLN A 84 -16.69 -4.30 -11.45
CA GLN A 84 -16.41 -2.87 -11.46
C GLN A 84 -16.59 -2.24 -10.08
N SER A 85 -15.54 -1.86 -9.42
CA SER A 85 -15.58 -0.96 -8.25
C SER A 85 -14.21 -0.37 -7.90
N THR A 86 -14.04 0.95 -7.75
CA THR A 86 -12.80 1.69 -7.44
C THR A 86 -12.77 2.20 -6.03
N LEU A 87 -11.64 2.78 -5.65
CA LEU A 87 -11.11 3.05 -4.32
C LEU A 87 -11.52 1.93 -3.35
N ILE A 88 -10.57 1.23 -2.85
CA ILE A 88 -10.80 0.09 -1.95
C ILE A 88 -10.42 0.44 -0.53
N VAL A 89 -11.25 0.00 0.42
CA VAL A 89 -10.95 0.10 1.84
C VAL A 89 -10.36 -1.21 2.35
N ASN A 90 -9.34 -1.11 3.20
CA ASN A 90 -8.79 -2.24 3.94
C ASN A 90 -9.87 -2.88 4.81
N THR A 91 -9.84 -4.20 4.97
CA THR A 91 -10.75 -4.91 5.86
C THR A 91 -10.00 -5.72 6.91
N VAL A 92 -10.49 -5.65 8.14
CA VAL A 92 -9.98 -6.43 9.28
C VAL A 92 -11.14 -7.21 9.87
N GLY A 93 -11.02 -8.54 9.91
CA GLY A 93 -12.11 -9.40 10.38
C GLY A 93 -13.42 -9.26 9.58
N GLY A 94 -13.33 -8.89 8.30
CA GLY A 94 -14.47 -8.67 7.41
C GLY A 94 -15.17 -7.31 7.55
N ALA A 95 -14.69 -6.43 8.42
CA ALA A 95 -15.20 -5.06 8.59
C ALA A 95 -14.25 -4.03 7.98
N ASP A 96 -14.81 -2.88 7.53
CA ASP A 96 -14.00 -1.76 7.03
C ASP A 96 -13.03 -1.25 8.10
N ASP A 97 -11.77 -1.17 7.79
CA ASP A 97 -10.74 -0.58 8.62
C ASP A 97 -10.77 0.95 8.48
N LYS A 98 -11.59 1.58 9.29
CA LYS A 98 -11.81 3.03 9.25
C LYS A 98 -11.93 3.65 10.63
N TRP A 99 -11.75 4.95 10.69
CA TRP A 99 -11.97 5.72 11.92
C TRP A 99 -13.46 5.84 12.24
N ALA A 100 -13.77 5.81 13.54
CA ALA A 100 -15.08 6.28 14.01
C ALA A 100 -15.24 7.77 13.69
N ALA A 101 -16.47 8.22 13.41
CA ALA A 101 -16.76 9.59 12.97
C ALA A 101 -16.13 10.68 13.83
N GLY A 102 -16.15 10.52 15.16
CA GLY A 102 -15.53 11.48 16.08
C GLY A 102 -14.00 11.55 15.95
N THR A 103 -13.34 10.44 15.63
CA THR A 103 -11.89 10.44 15.38
C THR A 103 -11.60 10.96 13.98
N ALA A 104 -12.38 10.54 12.96
CA ALA A 104 -12.22 10.99 11.58
C ALA A 104 -12.30 12.53 11.46
N SER A 105 -13.19 13.16 12.22
CA SER A 105 -13.32 14.62 12.28
C SER A 105 -12.24 15.33 13.10
N ASN A 106 -11.30 14.60 13.71
CA ASN A 106 -10.23 15.15 14.55
C ASN A 106 -8.99 14.27 14.54
N LEU A 107 -8.43 14.01 13.36
CA LEU A 107 -7.20 13.25 13.15
C LEU A 107 -5.99 14.13 13.51
N THR A 108 -5.74 14.29 14.80
CA THR A 108 -4.64 15.10 15.30
C THR A 108 -3.29 14.47 14.97
N TYR A 109 -2.33 15.28 14.54
CA TYR A 109 -0.97 14.82 14.29
C TYR A 109 0.07 15.87 14.70
N CYS A 110 1.30 15.42 14.94
CA CYS A 110 2.45 16.27 15.10
C CYS A 110 3.53 15.96 14.06
N ILE A 111 4.41 16.91 13.80
CA ILE A 111 5.53 16.78 12.86
C ILE A 111 6.83 16.98 13.64
N SER A 112 7.71 15.99 13.61
CA SER A 112 8.97 16.02 14.37
C SER A 112 9.93 17.09 13.85
N GLN A 113 9.93 18.25 14.48
CA GLN A 113 10.81 19.37 14.11
C GLN A 113 12.29 18.96 14.14
N SER A 114 12.70 18.17 15.12
CA SER A 114 14.08 17.71 15.26
C SER A 114 14.50 16.75 14.16
N SER A 115 13.61 15.86 13.67
CA SER A 115 13.96 14.91 12.62
C SER A 115 14.09 15.56 11.24
N PHE A 116 13.28 16.59 10.96
CA PHE A 116 13.29 17.29 9.68
C PHE A 116 14.30 18.42 9.60
N GLY A 117 14.66 19.05 10.72
CA GLY A 117 15.58 20.18 10.73
C GLY A 117 15.13 21.32 9.78
N SER A 118 15.98 21.70 8.84
CA SER A 118 15.67 22.75 7.85
C SER A 118 14.51 22.40 6.89
N ARG A 119 14.13 21.14 6.78
CA ARG A 119 13.05 20.65 5.92
C ARG A 119 11.68 20.75 6.58
N TYR A 120 11.61 21.09 7.87
CA TYR A 120 10.37 21.10 8.66
C TYR A 120 9.27 21.92 8.03
N SER A 121 9.53 23.17 7.65
CA SER A 121 8.50 24.03 7.03
C SER A 121 7.97 23.48 5.71
N THR A 122 8.82 22.84 4.91
CA THR A 122 8.44 22.17 3.66
C THR A 122 7.45 21.03 3.94
N VAL A 123 7.73 20.21 4.97
CA VAL A 123 6.84 19.10 5.36
C VAL A 123 5.53 19.63 5.92
N VAL A 124 5.54 20.67 6.75
CA VAL A 124 4.30 21.31 7.24
C VAL A 124 3.41 21.73 6.09
N SER A 125 3.97 22.41 5.08
CA SER A 125 3.21 22.86 3.91
C SER A 125 2.70 21.69 3.06
N ALA A 126 3.53 20.67 2.83
CA ALA A 126 3.15 19.51 2.04
C ALA A 126 2.06 18.68 2.74
N MET A 127 2.15 18.46 4.05
CA MET A 127 1.12 17.79 4.85
C MET A 127 -0.20 18.54 4.84
N ALA A 128 -0.18 19.87 5.00
CA ALA A 128 -1.39 20.68 4.95
C ALA A 128 -2.08 20.60 3.58
N SER A 129 -1.31 20.62 2.49
CA SER A 129 -1.84 20.48 1.13
C SER A 129 -2.40 19.08 0.87
N ALA A 130 -1.70 18.02 1.32
CA ALA A 130 -2.14 16.65 1.17
C ALA A 130 -3.43 16.38 1.98
N ALA A 131 -3.49 16.84 3.23
CA ALA A 131 -4.66 16.75 4.10
C ALA A 131 -5.88 17.47 3.50
N GLY A 132 -5.71 18.71 3.06
CA GLY A 132 -6.79 19.52 2.47
C GLY A 132 -7.43 18.87 1.24
N ALA A 133 -6.70 18.06 0.47
CA ALA A 133 -7.26 17.31 -0.64
C ALA A 133 -8.31 16.28 -0.18
N TRP A 134 -8.03 15.52 0.89
CA TRP A 134 -8.96 14.55 1.46
C TRP A 134 -10.11 15.22 2.21
N GLU A 135 -9.82 16.27 2.98
CA GLU A 135 -10.81 17.05 3.72
C GLU A 135 -11.87 17.70 2.82
N SER A 136 -11.47 18.12 1.63
CA SER A 136 -12.39 18.65 0.62
C SER A 136 -13.31 17.59 0.00
N SER A 137 -13.05 16.32 0.26
CA SER A 137 -13.71 15.20 -0.42
C SER A 137 -14.53 14.30 0.51
N ALA A 138 -14.31 14.37 1.82
CA ALA A 138 -14.95 13.50 2.82
C ALA A 138 -15.03 14.21 4.18
N ARG A 139 -15.84 13.69 5.11
CA ARG A 139 -15.93 14.21 6.48
C ARG A 139 -14.76 13.73 7.34
N VAL A 140 -13.58 14.13 6.95
CA VAL A 140 -12.34 13.91 7.71
C VAL A 140 -11.69 15.27 7.98
N ASN A 141 -10.91 15.37 9.06
CA ASN A 141 -10.20 16.60 9.39
C ASN A 141 -8.87 16.24 10.05
N PHE A 142 -7.77 16.61 9.40
CA PHE A 142 -6.41 16.45 9.89
C PHE A 142 -5.95 17.69 10.65
N VAL A 143 -5.77 17.55 11.95
CA VAL A 143 -5.46 18.69 12.83
C VAL A 143 -3.99 18.69 13.21
N HIS A 144 -3.22 19.61 12.69
CA HIS A 144 -1.81 19.78 13.06
C HIS A 144 -1.68 20.35 14.47
N ALA A 145 -1.33 19.47 15.43
CA ALA A 145 -1.09 19.82 16.82
C ALA A 145 0.35 20.35 17.00
N SER A 146 0.66 21.50 16.39
CA SER A 146 2.03 22.07 16.30
C SER A 146 2.72 22.30 17.65
N ALA A 147 1.96 22.46 18.73
CA ALA A 147 2.51 22.53 20.08
C ALA A 147 3.29 21.27 20.50
N ASN A 148 3.06 20.15 19.84
CA ASN A 148 3.75 18.88 20.11
C ASN A 148 4.99 18.65 19.23
N ASP A 149 5.27 19.51 18.26
CA ASP A 149 6.30 19.28 17.23
C ASP A 149 7.72 19.21 17.78
N GLY A 150 8.00 19.95 18.84
CA GLY A 150 9.30 19.93 19.53
C GLY A 150 9.64 18.57 20.16
N ASN A 151 8.63 17.76 20.51
CA ASN A 151 8.76 16.44 21.13
C ASN A 151 7.93 15.38 20.40
N CYS A 152 7.73 15.53 19.09
CA CYS A 152 6.90 14.64 18.30
C CYS A 152 7.57 13.28 18.07
N SER A 153 6.87 12.21 18.48
CA SER A 153 7.33 10.82 18.34
C SER A 153 6.14 9.85 18.41
N SER A 154 6.40 8.57 18.18
CA SER A 154 5.40 7.50 18.35
C SER A 154 4.83 7.39 19.78
N ARG A 155 5.44 8.07 20.74
CA ARG A 155 5.03 8.10 22.16
C ARG A 155 4.28 9.38 22.56
N THR A 156 4.18 10.35 21.64
CA THR A 156 3.47 11.61 21.92
C THR A 156 2.00 11.34 22.20
N LYS A 157 1.53 11.82 23.35
CA LYS A 157 0.13 11.69 23.76
C LYS A 157 -0.71 12.83 23.17
N GLY A 158 -2.00 12.60 22.99
CA GLY A 158 -2.93 13.62 22.50
C GLY A 158 -2.92 13.82 20.98
N VAL A 159 -2.14 13.01 20.24
CA VAL A 159 -2.20 12.95 18.79
C VAL A 159 -2.53 11.53 18.32
N VAL A 160 -3.24 11.42 17.21
CA VAL A 160 -3.60 10.14 16.57
C VAL A 160 -2.37 9.51 15.92
N PHE A 161 -1.53 10.32 15.28
CA PHE A 161 -0.30 9.85 14.64
C PHE A 161 0.81 10.92 14.68
N ASN A 162 1.99 10.56 14.25
CA ASN A 162 3.12 11.47 14.14
C ASN A 162 3.80 11.33 12.76
N VAL A 163 4.46 12.40 12.35
CA VAL A 163 5.20 12.49 11.09
C VAL A 163 6.66 12.73 11.41
N ARG A 164 7.57 11.91 10.90
CA ARG A 164 9.02 12.08 11.11
C ARG A 164 9.84 11.65 9.91
N GLN A 165 11.05 12.19 9.80
CA GLN A 165 12.03 11.79 8.82
C GLN A 165 12.76 10.52 9.29
N VAL A 166 13.08 9.66 8.32
CA VAL A 166 13.96 8.50 8.48
C VAL A 166 15.00 8.46 7.37
N ASN A 167 15.98 7.60 7.52
CA ASN A 167 16.94 7.28 6.47
C ASN A 167 17.00 5.74 6.33
N THR A 168 16.25 5.20 5.40
CA THR A 168 16.20 3.77 5.10
C THR A 168 17.12 3.40 3.93
N GLY A 169 17.83 4.37 3.37
CA GLY A 169 18.59 4.17 2.14
C GLY A 169 17.71 4.06 0.89
N GLY A 170 16.49 4.63 0.94
CA GLY A 170 15.56 4.64 -0.20
C GLY A 170 14.76 3.35 -0.37
N GLN A 171 14.56 2.58 0.70
CA GLN A 171 13.69 1.38 0.66
C GLN A 171 12.24 1.75 0.34
N TYR A 172 11.81 2.94 0.71
CA TYR A 172 10.55 3.58 0.32
C TYR A 172 10.74 5.11 0.26
N LEU A 173 9.85 5.82 -0.40
CA LEU A 173 9.81 7.29 -0.33
C LEU A 173 9.15 7.75 0.98
N ALA A 174 7.99 7.20 1.27
CA ALA A 174 7.31 7.33 2.53
C ALA A 174 6.57 6.03 2.84
N ARG A 175 6.07 5.91 4.06
CA ARG A 175 5.12 4.86 4.44
C ARG A 175 4.15 5.37 5.49
N ALA A 176 2.94 4.81 5.52
CA ALA A 176 1.94 5.16 6.51
C ALA A 176 1.49 3.94 7.34
N PHE A 177 0.24 3.95 7.75
CA PHE A 177 -0.38 2.98 8.64
C PHE A 177 -1.87 2.90 8.34
N PHE A 178 -2.52 1.81 8.77
CA PHE A 178 -3.97 1.69 8.70
C PHE A 178 -4.64 2.11 10.04
N PRO A 179 -5.93 2.50 10.03
CA PRO A 179 -6.65 2.88 11.24
C PRO A 179 -6.58 1.86 12.38
N SER A 180 -6.56 0.55 12.05
CA SER A 180 -6.41 -0.55 13.01
C SER A 180 -5.01 -0.68 13.62
N SER A 181 -3.99 -0.06 13.05
CA SER A 181 -2.62 -0.12 13.56
C SER A 181 -2.52 0.37 15.00
N SER A 182 -1.59 -0.19 15.76
CA SER A 182 -1.33 0.24 17.14
C SER A 182 -0.88 1.71 17.18
N ARG A 183 -1.16 2.43 18.28
CA ARG A 183 -0.78 3.85 18.38
C ARG A 183 0.71 4.08 18.12
N ARG A 184 1.56 3.12 18.50
CA ARG A 184 3.01 3.24 18.32
C ARG A 184 3.45 3.12 16.86
N SER A 185 2.68 2.40 16.06
CA SER A 185 2.92 2.18 14.63
C SER A 185 2.24 3.23 13.75
N ARG A 186 1.39 4.08 14.31
CA ARG A 186 0.73 5.18 13.58
C ARG A 186 1.71 6.31 13.33
N GLU A 187 2.60 6.09 12.39
CA GLU A 187 3.61 7.03 11.94
C GLU A 187 3.54 7.18 10.42
N VAL A 188 3.56 8.41 9.93
CA VAL A 188 3.93 8.71 8.56
C VAL A 188 5.44 8.95 8.56
N LEU A 189 6.19 8.02 8.01
CA LEU A 189 7.64 8.12 7.88
C LEU A 189 8.00 8.59 6.48
N ILE A 190 8.88 9.57 6.39
CA ILE A 190 9.35 10.15 5.13
C ILE A 190 10.84 9.88 5.03
N ASP A 191 11.26 9.09 4.05
CA ASP A 191 12.67 8.84 3.82
C ASP A 191 13.40 10.09 3.32
N THR A 192 14.68 10.19 3.63
CA THR A 192 15.53 11.31 3.19
C THR A 192 15.58 11.46 1.68
N SER A 193 15.41 10.37 0.92
CA SER A 193 15.37 10.38 -0.55
C SER A 193 14.20 11.18 -1.12
N SER A 194 13.09 11.29 -0.39
CA SER A 194 11.90 12.06 -0.79
C SER A 194 12.14 13.56 -0.91
N PHE A 195 13.26 14.05 -0.40
CA PHE A 195 13.67 15.46 -0.51
C PHE A 195 14.68 15.71 -1.65
N GLY A 196 15.00 14.67 -2.41
CA GLY A 196 15.84 14.74 -3.59
C GLY A 196 15.03 14.89 -4.88
N ASN A 197 15.61 14.42 -5.99
CA ASN A 197 14.88 14.32 -7.25
C ASN A 197 14.05 13.03 -7.26
N ILE A 198 12.75 13.15 -7.04
CA ILE A 198 11.78 12.05 -7.06
C ILE A 198 10.84 12.10 -8.26
N ASN A 199 11.21 12.85 -9.31
CA ASN A 199 10.37 12.92 -10.52
C ASN A 199 9.94 11.53 -11.03
N PRO A 200 8.67 11.39 -11.43
CA PRO A 200 7.65 12.42 -11.63
C PRO A 200 6.85 12.79 -10.36
N TRP A 201 7.12 12.20 -9.20
CA TRP A 201 6.38 12.46 -7.97
C TRP A 201 6.75 13.79 -7.31
N THR A 202 5.83 14.30 -6.50
CA THR A 202 6.04 15.42 -5.60
C THR A 202 5.90 14.94 -4.15
N LEU A 203 6.57 15.60 -3.21
CA LEU A 203 6.40 15.29 -1.78
C LEU A 203 4.92 15.39 -1.35
N THR A 204 4.19 16.39 -1.84
CA THR A 204 2.76 16.56 -1.56
C THR A 204 1.94 15.40 -2.12
N GLY A 205 2.25 14.93 -3.32
CA GLY A 205 1.59 13.79 -3.93
C GLY A 205 1.81 12.51 -3.13
N VAL A 206 3.07 12.21 -2.79
CA VAL A 206 3.42 11.08 -1.93
C VAL A 206 2.66 11.16 -0.61
N LEU A 207 2.68 12.30 0.10
CA LEU A 207 1.96 12.44 1.36
C LEU A 207 0.43 12.32 1.22
N ARG A 208 -0.12 12.68 0.06
CA ARG A 208 -1.55 12.49 -0.22
C ARG A 208 -1.88 11.00 -0.33
N HIS A 209 -1.02 10.22 -0.97
CA HIS A 209 -1.10 8.77 -1.01
C HIS A 209 -1.03 8.17 0.41
N GLU A 210 -0.02 8.54 1.20
CA GLU A 210 0.17 8.05 2.57
C GLU A 210 -1.03 8.37 3.48
N LEU A 211 -1.61 9.57 3.35
CA LEU A 211 -2.81 9.91 4.10
C LEU A 211 -4.04 9.09 3.65
N GLY A 212 -4.04 8.58 2.43
CA GLY A 212 -5.02 7.60 1.97
C GLY A 212 -4.96 6.30 2.80
N HIS A 213 -3.77 5.74 3.04
CA HIS A 213 -3.59 4.60 3.95
C HIS A 213 -4.02 4.94 5.38
N ALA A 214 -3.64 6.10 5.89
CA ALA A 214 -4.08 6.57 7.20
C ALA A 214 -5.60 6.70 7.34
N LEU A 215 -6.33 6.85 6.24
CA LEU A 215 -7.79 6.83 6.15
C LEU A 215 -8.37 5.42 5.94
N GLY A 216 -7.55 4.40 5.71
CA GLY A 216 -7.96 3.02 5.50
C GLY A 216 -8.03 2.57 4.04
N PHE A 217 -7.61 3.40 3.08
CA PHE A 217 -7.56 3.00 1.67
C PHE A 217 -6.33 2.15 1.38
N ARG A 218 -6.51 1.10 0.59
CA ARG A 218 -5.43 0.24 0.10
C ARG A 218 -5.05 0.61 -1.33
N HIS A 219 -3.97 0.01 -1.79
CA HIS A 219 -3.54 0.17 -3.17
C HIS A 219 -4.62 -0.29 -4.14
N GLU A 220 -4.98 0.57 -5.05
CA GLU A 220 -5.98 0.28 -6.08
C GLU A 220 -5.52 -0.84 -7.03
N HIS A 221 -4.21 -1.00 -7.23
CA HIS A 221 -3.64 -2.03 -8.09
C HIS A 221 -3.69 -3.44 -7.49
N THR A 222 -3.99 -3.61 -6.20
CA THR A 222 -4.21 -4.95 -5.64
C THR A 222 -5.44 -5.63 -6.23
N ARG A 223 -6.24 -4.89 -6.96
CA ARG A 223 -7.42 -5.43 -7.65
C ARG A 223 -7.03 -6.22 -8.89
N PRO A 224 -7.78 -7.30 -9.18
CA PRO A 224 -7.59 -8.07 -10.41
C PRO A 224 -7.60 -7.24 -11.69
N ASP A 225 -8.36 -6.15 -11.70
CA ASP A 225 -8.51 -5.25 -12.85
C ASP A 225 -7.18 -4.61 -13.29
N SER A 226 -6.20 -4.46 -12.40
CA SER A 226 -4.86 -3.96 -12.74
C SER A 226 -4.06 -4.94 -13.59
N GLY A 227 -4.36 -6.25 -13.49
CA GLY A 227 -3.66 -7.32 -14.19
C GLY A 227 -2.25 -7.61 -13.65
N THR A 228 -1.79 -6.91 -12.62
CA THR A 228 -0.46 -7.08 -12.00
C THR A 228 -0.44 -6.55 -10.57
N CYS A 229 0.64 -6.82 -9.82
CA CYS A 229 0.86 -6.33 -8.46
C CYS A 229 -0.25 -6.71 -7.47
N PHE A 230 -0.88 -7.85 -7.65
CA PHE A 230 -1.88 -8.33 -6.71
C PHE A 230 -1.25 -8.58 -5.33
N GLU A 231 -1.86 -8.06 -4.28
CA GLU A 231 -1.38 -8.17 -2.91
C GLU A 231 -2.13 -9.25 -2.12
N ASN A 232 -3.43 -9.03 -1.89
CA ASN A 232 -4.36 -9.98 -1.28
C ASN A 232 -5.81 -9.50 -1.43
N SER A 233 -6.78 -10.29 -0.95
CA SER A 233 -8.21 -9.99 -1.03
C SER A 233 -8.82 -9.35 0.23
N GLN A 234 -8.01 -8.86 1.18
CA GLN A 234 -8.49 -8.21 2.40
C GLN A 234 -8.91 -6.76 2.16
N TRP A 235 -9.85 -6.56 1.26
CA TRP A 235 -10.37 -5.25 0.91
C TRP A 235 -11.84 -5.32 0.50
N ARG A 236 -12.51 -4.20 0.57
CA ARG A 236 -13.85 -3.99 0.03
C ARG A 236 -13.87 -2.79 -0.90
N ALA A 237 -14.51 -2.95 -2.02
CA ALA A 237 -14.62 -1.91 -3.03
C ALA A 237 -15.65 -0.83 -2.65
N LEU A 238 -15.29 0.43 -2.87
CA LEU A 238 -16.13 1.61 -2.64
C LEU A 238 -16.70 2.18 -3.93
N THR A 239 -15.90 2.21 -4.97
CA THR A 239 -16.23 2.78 -6.30
C THR A 239 -15.70 1.88 -7.43
N ALA A 240 -15.82 2.20 -8.75
CA ALA A 240 -15.33 1.46 -9.94
C ALA A 240 -13.77 1.52 -10.09
N TYR A 241 -13.02 0.57 -10.70
CA TYR A 241 -11.55 0.59 -10.88
C TYR A 241 -11.05 1.87 -11.56
N ASP A 242 -9.96 2.43 -11.06
CA ASP A 242 -9.36 3.65 -11.58
C ASP A 242 -7.83 3.54 -11.64
N ALA A 243 -7.31 3.23 -12.80
CA ALA A 243 -5.85 3.20 -13.01
C ALA A 243 -5.17 4.57 -12.76
N ALA A 244 -5.95 5.65 -12.65
CA ALA A 244 -5.46 6.98 -12.32
C ALA A 244 -5.63 7.36 -10.84
N SER A 245 -6.14 6.44 -9.99
CA SER A 245 -6.31 6.68 -8.56
C SER A 245 -5.00 7.13 -7.89
N VAL A 246 -5.11 8.03 -6.90
CA VAL A 246 -3.99 8.41 -6.03
C VAL A 246 -3.38 7.19 -5.32
N MET A 247 -4.17 6.13 -5.12
CA MET A 247 -3.75 4.87 -4.47
C MET A 247 -3.23 3.83 -5.48
N HIS A 248 -2.90 4.20 -6.72
CA HIS A 248 -2.45 3.28 -7.75
C HIS A 248 -0.99 3.54 -8.13
N TYR A 249 -0.13 2.53 -8.06
CA TYR A 249 1.25 2.67 -8.49
C TYR A 249 1.37 2.68 -10.02
N PRO A 250 2.14 3.61 -10.61
CA PRO A 250 2.34 3.65 -12.06
C PRO A 250 2.94 2.37 -12.65
N HIS A 251 3.89 1.74 -11.95
CA HIS A 251 4.53 0.50 -12.42
C HIS A 251 3.63 -0.74 -12.34
N CYS A 252 2.46 -0.61 -11.70
CA CYS A 252 1.42 -1.64 -11.61
C CYS A 252 0.28 -1.41 -12.62
N ASN A 253 0.58 -0.88 -13.81
CA ASN A 253 -0.38 -0.46 -14.85
C ASN A 253 -1.21 0.79 -14.49
N GLY A 254 -0.76 1.58 -13.51
CA GLY A 254 -1.35 2.88 -13.21
C GLY A 254 -1.09 3.92 -14.30
N THR A 255 -2.03 4.84 -14.45
CA THR A 255 -1.96 5.93 -15.44
C THR A 255 -1.66 7.30 -14.82
N GLN A 256 -1.38 7.35 -13.52
CA GLN A 256 -0.95 8.56 -12.83
C GLN A 256 0.34 9.12 -13.44
N ASN A 257 0.40 10.43 -13.57
CA ASN A 257 1.57 11.15 -14.10
C ASN A 257 2.56 11.62 -13.01
N GLY A 258 2.38 11.15 -11.76
CA GLY A 258 3.27 11.42 -10.63
C GLY A 258 2.85 12.51 -9.67
N ASP A 259 1.88 13.38 -10.00
CA ASP A 259 1.40 14.40 -9.05
C ASP A 259 0.40 13.82 -8.01
N LEU A 260 -0.07 12.61 -8.22
CA LEU A 260 -0.95 11.88 -7.29
C LEU A 260 -2.14 12.72 -6.82
N VAL A 261 -2.85 13.34 -7.75
CA VAL A 261 -4.05 14.15 -7.48
C VAL A 261 -5.25 13.23 -7.34
N LEU A 262 -6.11 13.49 -6.35
CA LEU A 262 -7.36 12.75 -6.17
C LEU A 262 -8.24 12.84 -7.42
N THR A 263 -8.61 11.70 -7.97
CA THR A 263 -9.57 11.60 -9.08
C THR A 263 -11.00 11.87 -8.59
N THR A 264 -11.93 11.95 -9.52
CA THR A 264 -13.37 12.02 -9.17
C THR A 264 -13.82 10.77 -8.42
N LEU A 265 -13.24 9.61 -8.76
CA LEU A 265 -13.58 8.34 -8.12
C LEU A 265 -12.95 8.23 -6.73
N ASP A 266 -11.71 8.66 -6.53
CA ASP A 266 -11.10 8.76 -5.19
C ASP A 266 -11.97 9.59 -4.25
N LYS A 267 -12.41 10.76 -4.69
CA LYS A 267 -13.30 11.66 -3.93
C LYS A 267 -14.64 11.00 -3.60
N ALA A 268 -15.25 10.31 -4.57
CA ALA A 268 -16.50 9.61 -4.37
C ALA A 268 -16.35 8.45 -3.37
N GLY A 269 -15.25 7.68 -3.45
CA GLY A 269 -14.96 6.60 -2.51
C GLY A 269 -14.71 7.12 -1.10
N ALA A 270 -13.93 8.21 -0.96
CA ALA A 270 -13.69 8.85 0.32
C ALA A 270 -14.99 9.34 0.97
N SER A 271 -15.86 10.00 0.21
CA SER A 271 -17.17 10.44 0.69
C SER A 271 -18.11 9.27 1.08
N LYS A 272 -18.00 8.10 0.41
CA LYS A 272 -18.77 6.90 0.82
C LYS A 272 -18.27 6.31 2.13
N LEU A 273 -16.96 6.33 2.37
CA LEU A 273 -16.37 5.77 3.59
C LEU A 273 -16.59 6.70 4.78
N TYR A 274 -16.48 8.01 4.56
CA TYR A 274 -16.64 9.10 5.55
C TYR A 274 -17.69 10.10 5.07
N PRO A 275 -18.99 9.76 5.16
CA PRO A 275 -20.11 10.57 4.65
C PRO A 275 -20.38 11.83 5.48
#